data_94c29bab12dfdf5015eab8d97a36110f
#
_entry.id   94c29bab12dfdf5015eab8d97a36110f
#
_cell.length_a   1.000
_cell.length_b   1.000
_cell.length_c   1.000
_cell.angle_alpha   90.00
_cell.angle_beta   90.00
_cell.angle_gamma   90.00
#
_symmetry.space_group_name_H-M   'P 1'
#
loop_
_entity.id
_entity.type
_entity.pdbx_description
1 polymer ?
#
loop_
_entity_poly.entity_id
_entity_poly.type
_entity_poly.pdbx_seq_one_letter_code
_entity_poly.pdbx_strand_id
1 'polypeptide(L)'
;NGIQKNIRLEVIKTLKKWNGKLIEVPYTKNSSLLKNQSKAKKTFFTPMSRVSRFRRLLETQKIVRFIECHNPLVGLLAEKLSINLKNEFREFHGLWSSSLTDSASQGKPDNQSVELTTRINNLNNVIEVTNKPILFDADNGGRPEHLPYTIKNLERLGVSAIAIEDKIGLKSNSLFKDQSRANQDTIKNFCRKIKIACNARHSNDFLIVARIESFILGQDLNDALKRAENFSKAGADLILIHSKIDTPKEIFAFAKKFKKSKYYKPLVAVPSTYSSVKEEELISSGFNV
;
A
#
# COMPACT_ATOMS: atom_id res chain seq x y z
N ASN A 1 2.15 -14.32 -33.21
CA ASN A 1 1.25 -15.36 -32.64
C ASN A 1 1.99 -16.60 -32.05
N GLY A 2 3.17 -17.02 -32.59
CA GLY A 2 3.96 -18.13 -32.06
C GLY A 2 4.69 -17.79 -30.74
N ILE A 3 5.25 -16.59 -30.62
CA ILE A 3 6.01 -16.13 -29.46
C ILE A 3 5.12 -16.02 -28.21
N GLN A 4 3.91 -15.47 -28.32
CA GLN A 4 2.96 -15.37 -27.20
C GLN A 4 2.50 -16.74 -26.71
N LYS A 5 2.37 -17.72 -27.61
CA LYS A 5 2.00 -19.09 -27.27
C LYS A 5 3.12 -19.81 -26.50
N ASN A 6 4.38 -19.57 -26.88
CA ASN A 6 5.55 -20.14 -26.21
C ASN A 6 5.79 -19.55 -24.83
N ILE A 7 5.67 -18.22 -24.67
CA ILE A 7 5.77 -17.54 -23.36
C ILE A 7 4.68 -18.06 -22.42
N ARG A 8 3.45 -18.20 -22.90
CA ARG A 8 2.34 -18.75 -22.12
C ARG A 8 2.60 -20.19 -21.65
N LEU A 9 3.17 -21.04 -22.51
CA LEU A 9 3.51 -22.43 -22.16
C LEU A 9 4.63 -22.50 -21.12
N GLU A 10 5.65 -21.65 -21.22
CA GLU A 10 6.74 -21.58 -20.24
C GLU A 10 6.27 -21.07 -18.88
N VAL A 11 5.45 -20.02 -18.85
CA VAL A 11 4.83 -19.53 -17.61
C VAL A 11 3.98 -20.61 -16.94
N ILE A 12 3.15 -21.33 -17.72
CA ILE A 12 2.33 -22.44 -17.19
C ILE A 12 3.20 -23.58 -16.66
N LYS A 13 4.29 -23.94 -17.35
CA LYS A 13 5.22 -24.98 -16.88
C LYS A 13 5.93 -24.57 -15.58
N THR A 14 6.33 -23.31 -15.46
CA THR A 14 6.97 -22.78 -14.26
C THR A 14 6.01 -22.74 -13.08
N LEU A 15 4.76 -22.33 -13.30
CA LEU A 15 3.71 -22.30 -12.31
C LEU A 15 3.22 -23.69 -11.88
N LYS A 16 3.28 -24.71 -12.78
CA LYS A 16 2.97 -26.11 -12.44
C LYS A 16 4.02 -26.77 -11.53
N LYS A 17 5.22 -26.23 -11.45
CA LYS A 17 6.24 -26.65 -10.47
C LYS A 17 6.00 -26.10 -9.07
N TRP A 18 5.14 -25.10 -8.93
CA TRP A 18 4.64 -24.60 -7.66
C TRP A 18 3.45 -25.47 -7.22
N ASN A 19 3.48 -25.95 -5.98
CA ASN A 19 2.46 -26.84 -5.39
C ASN A 19 1.08 -26.16 -5.17
N GLY A 20 0.71 -25.22 -6.00
CA GLY A 20 -0.57 -24.50 -5.98
C GLY A 20 -1.47 -24.95 -7.13
N LYS A 21 -2.77 -25.14 -6.89
CA LYS A 21 -3.77 -25.35 -7.94
C LYS A 21 -3.84 -24.09 -8.81
N LEU A 22 -3.33 -24.19 -10.04
CA LEU A 22 -3.59 -23.20 -11.08
C LEU A 22 -5.04 -23.32 -11.53
N ILE A 23 -5.80 -22.26 -11.34
CA ILE A 23 -7.10 -22.12 -11.99
C ILE A 23 -6.82 -21.54 -13.38
N GLU A 24 -6.90 -22.39 -14.41
CA GLU A 24 -6.92 -21.89 -15.77
C GLU A 24 -8.23 -21.11 -15.97
N VAL A 25 -8.11 -19.82 -16.18
CA VAL A 25 -9.22 -19.03 -16.71
C VAL A 25 -9.27 -19.28 -18.22
N PRO A 26 -10.24 -20.03 -18.73
CA PRO A 26 -10.29 -20.32 -20.16
C PRO A 26 -10.52 -19.03 -20.93
N TYR A 27 -9.54 -18.66 -21.76
CA TYR A 27 -9.72 -17.62 -22.76
C TYR A 27 -10.59 -18.19 -23.88
N THR A 28 -11.90 -18.12 -23.73
CA THR A 28 -12.84 -18.50 -24.78
C THR A 28 -13.28 -17.24 -25.52
N LYS A 29 -13.12 -17.24 -26.85
CA LYS A 29 -13.62 -16.17 -27.75
C LYS A 29 -15.12 -15.89 -27.61
N ASN A 30 -15.86 -16.74 -26.92
CA ASN A 30 -17.30 -16.68 -26.73
C ASN A 30 -17.72 -16.85 -25.27
N SER A 31 -16.95 -16.30 -24.32
CA SER A 31 -17.38 -16.41 -22.93
C SER A 31 -18.65 -15.60 -22.71
N SER A 32 -19.64 -16.22 -22.07
CA SER A 32 -20.86 -15.57 -21.59
C SER A 32 -20.57 -14.36 -20.69
N LEU A 33 -19.37 -14.31 -20.08
CA LEU A 33 -18.83 -13.17 -19.35
C LEU A 33 -18.67 -11.92 -20.21
N LEU A 34 -18.24 -12.05 -21.48
CA LEU A 34 -18.15 -10.90 -22.40
C LEU A 34 -19.55 -10.43 -22.85
N LYS A 35 -20.50 -11.36 -23.02
CA LYS A 35 -21.89 -11.01 -23.34
C LYS A 35 -22.63 -10.36 -22.16
N ASN A 36 -22.31 -10.71 -20.93
CA ASN A 36 -22.87 -10.08 -19.73
C ASN A 36 -22.23 -8.72 -19.39
N GLN A 37 -20.99 -8.46 -19.83
CA GLN A 37 -20.38 -7.13 -19.69
C GLN A 37 -21.07 -6.07 -20.57
N SER A 38 -21.73 -6.44 -21.66
CA SER A 38 -22.50 -5.50 -22.47
C SER A 38 -23.81 -5.07 -21.82
N LYS A 39 -24.33 -5.81 -20.84
CA LYS A 39 -25.53 -5.46 -20.04
C LYS A 39 -25.21 -4.84 -18.68
N ALA A 40 -23.97 -4.97 -18.17
CA ALA A 40 -23.56 -4.18 -17.03
C ALA A 40 -23.63 -2.71 -17.43
N LYS A 41 -24.48 -1.92 -16.77
CA LYS A 41 -24.43 -0.46 -16.86
C LYS A 41 -22.96 -0.09 -16.77
N LYS A 42 -22.40 0.56 -17.80
CA LYS A 42 -21.06 1.11 -17.77
C LYS A 42 -21.04 2.11 -16.61
N THR A 43 -20.65 1.64 -15.45
CA THR A 43 -20.41 2.53 -14.32
C THR A 43 -19.16 3.26 -14.71
N PHE A 44 -19.29 4.55 -15.05
CA PHE A 44 -18.15 5.41 -15.30
C PHE A 44 -17.31 5.42 -14.03
N PHE A 45 -16.16 4.76 -14.09
CA PHE A 45 -15.22 4.75 -12.99
C PHE A 45 -14.39 6.03 -13.11
N THR A 46 -14.66 7.00 -12.25
CA THR A 46 -13.93 8.25 -12.19
C THR A 46 -12.75 8.15 -11.21
N PRO A 47 -11.71 8.98 -11.35
CA PRO A 47 -10.65 9.07 -10.34
C PRO A 47 -11.19 9.23 -8.92
N MET A 48 -12.22 10.06 -8.72
CA MET A 48 -12.84 10.28 -7.40
C MET A 48 -13.50 9.04 -6.83
N SER A 49 -14.08 8.17 -7.66
CA SER A 49 -14.64 6.90 -7.18
C SER A 49 -13.57 5.93 -6.67
N ARG A 50 -12.34 5.99 -7.23
CA ARG A 50 -11.19 5.24 -6.74
C ARG A 50 -10.68 5.84 -5.43
N VAL A 51 -10.56 7.17 -5.34
CA VAL A 51 -10.16 7.87 -4.11
C VAL A 51 -11.01 7.40 -2.93
N SER A 52 -12.34 7.44 -3.05
CA SER A 52 -13.27 7.10 -1.97
C SER A 52 -13.36 5.60 -1.65
N ARG A 53 -12.90 4.73 -2.55
CA ARG A 53 -13.03 3.28 -2.41
C ARG A 53 -12.26 2.71 -1.22
N PHE A 54 -11.08 3.25 -0.92
CA PHE A 54 -10.28 2.76 0.20
C PHE A 54 -10.96 3.02 1.55
N ARG A 55 -11.50 4.23 1.75
CA ARG A 55 -12.26 4.55 2.98
C ARG A 55 -13.45 3.62 3.16
N ARG A 56 -14.23 3.39 2.11
CA ARG A 56 -15.37 2.44 2.17
C ARG A 56 -14.93 1.00 2.49
N LEU A 57 -13.78 0.56 1.98
CA LEU A 57 -13.25 -0.76 2.32
C LEU A 57 -12.85 -0.86 3.78
N LEU A 58 -12.25 0.18 4.37
CA LEU A 58 -11.93 0.21 5.80
C LEU A 58 -13.18 0.12 6.69
N GLU A 59 -14.33 0.62 6.22
CA GLU A 59 -15.60 0.57 6.94
C GLU A 59 -16.31 -0.79 6.81
N THR A 60 -16.07 -1.52 5.71
CA THR A 60 -16.83 -2.72 5.34
C THR A 60 -16.06 -4.02 5.49
N GLN A 61 -14.73 -3.98 5.44
CA GLN A 61 -13.87 -5.16 5.52
C GLN A 61 -13.21 -5.29 6.89
N LYS A 62 -13.08 -6.52 7.38
CA LYS A 62 -12.31 -6.82 8.60
C LYS A 62 -10.82 -6.49 8.41
N ILE A 63 -10.31 -6.75 7.22
CA ILE A 63 -8.95 -6.40 6.79
C ILE A 63 -8.96 -6.08 5.29
N VAL A 64 -8.24 -5.04 4.91
CA VAL A 64 -8.09 -4.61 3.52
C VAL A 64 -6.72 -5.07 3.01
N ARG A 65 -6.70 -5.95 2.01
CA ARG A 65 -5.48 -6.55 1.46
C ARG A 65 -4.94 -5.73 0.30
N PHE A 66 -3.73 -5.23 0.45
CA PHE A 66 -2.98 -4.58 -0.62
C PHE A 66 -1.89 -5.52 -1.14
N ILE A 67 -1.62 -5.45 -2.45
CA ILE A 67 -0.47 -6.12 -3.07
C ILE A 67 0.44 -5.07 -3.69
N GLU A 68 1.75 -5.26 -3.60
CA GLU A 68 2.71 -4.40 -4.31
C GLU A 68 2.48 -4.42 -5.81
N CYS A 69 2.50 -3.24 -6.44
CA CYS A 69 2.25 -3.09 -7.86
C CYS A 69 3.18 -2.03 -8.46
N HIS A 70 4.14 -2.47 -9.24
CA HIS A 70 5.17 -1.66 -9.88
C HIS A 70 5.02 -1.57 -11.41
N ASN A 71 4.03 -2.25 -12.00
CA ASN A 71 3.74 -2.19 -13.43
C ASN A 71 2.30 -2.61 -13.76
N PRO A 72 1.81 -2.31 -14.99
CA PRO A 72 0.44 -2.66 -15.40
C PRO A 72 0.12 -4.17 -15.37
N LEU A 73 1.11 -5.04 -15.62
CA LEU A 73 0.86 -6.48 -15.60
C LEU A 73 0.46 -6.96 -14.19
N VAL A 74 1.17 -6.49 -13.16
CA VAL A 74 0.80 -6.79 -11.76
C VAL A 74 -0.55 -6.17 -11.41
N GLY A 75 -0.83 -4.94 -11.87
CA GLY A 75 -2.14 -4.31 -11.70
C GLY A 75 -3.28 -5.13 -12.31
N LEU A 76 -3.09 -5.63 -13.53
CA LEU A 76 -4.06 -6.49 -14.21
C LEU A 76 -4.26 -7.84 -13.50
N LEU A 77 -3.17 -8.45 -13.01
CA LEU A 77 -3.25 -9.68 -12.22
C LEU A 77 -4.03 -9.46 -10.93
N ALA A 78 -3.70 -8.41 -10.19
CA ALA A 78 -4.39 -8.06 -8.94
C ALA A 78 -5.89 -7.77 -9.17
N GLU A 79 -6.26 -7.12 -10.29
CA GLU A 79 -7.65 -6.86 -10.66
C GLU A 79 -8.44 -8.15 -10.92
N LYS A 80 -7.80 -9.19 -11.46
CA LYS A 80 -8.45 -10.43 -11.89
C LYS A 80 -8.33 -11.58 -10.90
N LEU A 81 -7.34 -11.54 -10.00
CA LEU A 81 -7.11 -12.62 -9.04
C LEU A 81 -8.16 -12.59 -7.92
N SER A 82 -8.85 -13.71 -7.81
CA SER A 82 -9.71 -14.02 -6.68
C SER A 82 -9.74 -15.52 -6.43
N ILE A 83 -9.94 -15.91 -5.20
CA ILE A 83 -10.06 -17.33 -4.82
C ILE A 83 -11.27 -17.53 -3.90
N ASN A 84 -11.91 -18.67 -4.02
CA ASN A 84 -12.90 -19.15 -3.06
C ASN A 84 -12.25 -20.19 -2.14
N LEU A 85 -12.12 -19.88 -0.86
CA LEU A 85 -11.61 -20.78 0.16
C LEU A 85 -12.71 -21.02 1.20
N LYS A 86 -13.18 -22.26 1.33
CA LYS A 86 -14.16 -22.63 2.36
C LYS A 86 -15.39 -21.69 2.40
N ASN A 87 -15.95 -21.34 1.24
CA ASN A 87 -17.06 -20.39 1.06
C ASN A 87 -16.72 -18.92 1.37
N GLU A 88 -15.47 -18.58 1.53
CA GLU A 88 -15.00 -17.20 1.63
C GLU A 88 -14.38 -16.75 0.32
N PHE A 89 -14.90 -15.66 -0.24
CA PHE A 89 -14.31 -15.00 -1.40
C PHE A 89 -13.16 -14.12 -0.94
N ARG A 90 -11.96 -14.36 -1.48
CA ARG A 90 -10.76 -13.60 -1.15
C ARG A 90 -10.17 -13.00 -2.40
N GLU A 91 -9.84 -11.70 -2.34
CA GLU A 91 -9.16 -10.93 -3.36
C GLU A 91 -8.19 -9.94 -2.74
N PHE A 92 -7.29 -9.39 -3.54
CA PHE A 92 -6.60 -8.16 -3.18
C PHE A 92 -7.55 -6.98 -3.37
N HIS A 93 -7.72 -6.17 -2.34
CA HIS A 93 -8.64 -5.06 -2.36
C HIS A 93 -8.03 -3.80 -2.98
N GLY A 94 -6.69 -3.66 -2.91
CA GLY A 94 -5.96 -2.50 -3.38
C GLY A 94 -4.54 -2.81 -3.81
N LEU A 95 -3.87 -1.77 -4.32
CA LEU A 95 -2.50 -1.81 -4.82
C LEU A 95 -1.60 -0.90 -3.98
N TRP A 96 -0.43 -1.41 -3.60
CA TRP A 96 0.63 -0.64 -2.96
C TRP A 96 1.67 -0.26 -4.01
N SER A 97 1.82 1.03 -4.34
CA SER A 97 2.93 1.54 -5.14
C SER A 97 4.11 1.79 -4.20
N SER A 98 4.94 0.76 -4.04
CA SER A 98 6.12 0.75 -3.18
C SER A 98 7.30 1.42 -3.86
N SER A 99 8.03 2.27 -3.14
CA SER A 99 9.28 2.87 -3.65
C SER A 99 10.35 1.81 -3.92
N LEU A 100 10.36 0.73 -3.12
CA LEU A 100 11.27 -0.39 -3.30
C LEU A 100 11.05 -1.10 -4.65
N THR A 101 9.82 -1.54 -4.92
CA THR A 101 9.53 -2.29 -6.15
C THR A 101 9.53 -1.40 -7.39
N ASP A 102 9.14 -0.13 -7.27
CA ASP A 102 9.28 0.86 -8.34
C ASP A 102 10.76 1.06 -8.72
N SER A 103 11.66 1.16 -7.73
CA SER A 103 13.11 1.29 -7.97
C SER A 103 13.69 0.01 -8.55
N ALA A 104 13.39 -1.14 -7.95
CA ALA A 104 13.89 -2.44 -8.38
C ALA A 104 13.47 -2.78 -9.83
N SER A 105 12.24 -2.44 -10.22
CA SER A 105 11.76 -2.65 -11.59
C SER A 105 12.53 -1.86 -12.65
N GLN A 106 13.25 -0.82 -12.24
CA GLN A 106 14.11 0.00 -13.09
C GLN A 106 15.62 -0.31 -12.91
N GLY A 107 15.96 -1.38 -12.16
CA GLY A 107 17.34 -1.73 -11.85
C GLY A 107 18.06 -0.70 -10.99
N LYS A 108 17.34 0.09 -10.18
CA LYS A 108 17.89 1.14 -9.33
C LYS A 108 17.76 0.80 -7.85
N PRO A 109 18.66 1.29 -6.99
CA PRO A 109 18.52 1.12 -5.54
C PRO A 109 17.34 1.96 -4.99
N ASP A 110 16.75 1.49 -3.89
CA ASP A 110 15.67 2.19 -3.17
C ASP A 110 16.22 3.29 -2.24
N ASN A 111 16.74 4.34 -2.86
CA ASN A 111 17.36 5.49 -2.20
C ASN A 111 16.92 6.82 -2.82
N GLN A 112 15.72 6.87 -3.39
CA GLN A 112 15.16 8.00 -4.14
C GLN A 112 15.86 8.26 -5.49
N SER A 113 16.61 7.29 -6.03
CA SER A 113 17.18 7.36 -7.39
C SER A 113 16.12 7.33 -8.49
N VAL A 114 14.91 6.87 -8.18
CA VAL A 114 13.74 7.01 -9.05
C VAL A 114 12.93 8.20 -8.57
N GLU A 115 12.91 9.24 -9.38
CA GLU A 115 12.20 10.46 -9.03
C GLU A 115 10.68 10.25 -8.95
N LEU A 116 10.03 11.05 -8.11
CA LEU A 116 8.60 11.03 -7.90
C LEU A 116 7.80 11.16 -9.20
N THR A 117 8.23 12.04 -10.12
CA THR A 117 7.59 12.23 -11.43
C THR A 117 7.59 10.95 -12.26
N THR A 118 8.70 10.21 -12.26
CA THR A 118 8.82 8.93 -12.96
C THR A 118 7.86 7.89 -12.35
N ARG A 119 7.77 7.84 -11.03
CA ARG A 119 6.85 6.94 -10.32
C ARG A 119 5.37 7.28 -10.61
N ILE A 120 5.03 8.58 -10.63
CA ILE A 120 3.69 9.05 -10.99
C ILE A 120 3.34 8.69 -12.45
N ASN A 121 4.29 8.81 -13.38
CA ASN A 121 4.07 8.42 -14.77
C ASN A 121 3.83 6.91 -14.91
N ASN A 122 4.55 6.08 -14.15
CA ASN A 122 4.27 4.66 -14.11
C ASN A 122 2.87 4.32 -13.55
N LEU A 123 2.42 5.06 -12.55
CA LEU A 123 1.05 4.93 -12.01
C LEU A 123 -0.03 5.17 -13.07
N ASN A 124 0.16 6.10 -14.00
CA ASN A 124 -0.80 6.33 -15.08
C ASN A 124 -1.06 5.03 -15.87
N ASN A 125 0.00 4.29 -16.20
CA ASN A 125 -0.13 3.02 -16.92
C ASN A 125 -0.83 1.94 -16.07
N VAL A 126 -0.57 1.90 -14.76
CA VAL A 126 -1.23 0.97 -13.83
C VAL A 126 -2.73 1.28 -13.71
N ILE A 127 -3.09 2.56 -13.64
CA ILE A 127 -4.46 3.02 -13.49
C ILE A 127 -5.34 2.65 -14.70
N GLU A 128 -4.78 2.50 -15.89
CA GLU A 128 -5.50 2.09 -17.09
C GLU A 128 -6.05 0.66 -17.01
N VAL A 129 -5.41 -0.20 -16.23
CA VAL A 129 -5.75 -1.65 -16.18
C VAL A 129 -6.46 -2.07 -14.91
N THR A 130 -6.64 -1.16 -13.93
CA THR A 130 -7.26 -1.48 -12.63
C THR A 130 -8.14 -0.36 -12.11
N ASN A 131 -9.20 -0.76 -11.40
CA ASN A 131 -10.08 0.15 -10.65
C ASN A 131 -9.86 0.05 -9.13
N LYS A 132 -8.92 -0.77 -8.68
CA LYS A 132 -8.62 -0.93 -7.26
C LYS A 132 -8.03 0.34 -6.66
N PRO A 133 -8.29 0.64 -5.39
CA PRO A 133 -7.66 1.77 -4.70
C PRO A 133 -6.15 1.59 -4.66
N ILE A 134 -5.44 2.70 -4.71
CA ILE A 134 -3.98 2.75 -4.69
C ILE A 134 -3.52 3.46 -3.42
N LEU A 135 -2.61 2.84 -2.69
CA LEU A 135 -1.83 3.44 -1.62
C LEU A 135 -0.42 3.68 -2.14
N PHE A 136 -0.01 4.93 -2.18
CA PHE A 136 1.28 5.37 -2.71
C PHE A 136 2.28 5.60 -1.57
N ASP A 137 3.42 4.92 -1.63
CA ASP A 137 4.56 5.16 -0.75
C ASP A 137 5.33 6.38 -1.23
N ALA A 138 5.26 7.47 -0.47
CA ALA A 138 5.92 8.73 -0.78
C ALA A 138 7.24 8.92 -0.02
N ASP A 139 7.84 7.86 0.48
CA ASP A 139 9.02 7.96 1.32
C ASP A 139 8.78 8.93 2.48
N ASN A 140 9.68 9.88 2.74
CA ASN A 140 9.49 10.91 3.76
C ASN A 140 8.61 12.10 3.31
N GLY A 141 7.96 12.02 2.14
CA GLY A 141 7.13 13.06 1.57
C GLY A 141 7.89 14.24 0.96
N GLY A 142 9.21 14.18 0.92
CA GLY A 142 10.04 15.25 0.36
C GLY A 142 10.01 16.56 1.16
N ARG A 143 10.26 17.67 0.48
CA ARG A 143 10.22 19.01 1.08
C ARG A 143 8.77 19.43 1.37
N PRO A 144 8.49 20.02 2.54
CA PRO A 144 7.16 20.49 2.90
C PRO A 144 6.51 21.42 1.86
N GLU A 145 7.30 22.22 1.17
CA GLU A 145 6.84 23.18 0.15
C GLU A 145 6.34 22.45 -1.12
N HIS A 146 6.87 21.26 -1.42
CA HIS A 146 6.48 20.47 -2.59
C HIS A 146 5.32 19.51 -2.31
N LEU A 147 5.14 19.12 -1.05
CA LEU A 147 4.14 18.13 -0.64
C LEU A 147 2.71 18.47 -1.08
N PRO A 148 2.23 19.74 -1.03
CA PRO A 148 0.90 20.08 -1.51
C PRO A 148 0.68 19.75 -3.00
N TYR A 149 1.70 19.94 -3.83
CA TYR A 149 1.62 19.63 -5.26
C TYR A 149 1.62 18.13 -5.52
N THR A 150 2.41 17.38 -4.74
CA THR A 150 2.41 15.92 -4.77
C THR A 150 1.02 15.37 -4.42
N ILE A 151 0.41 15.83 -3.33
CA ILE A 151 -0.94 15.44 -2.91
C ILE A 151 -1.96 15.72 -4.01
N LYS A 152 -1.99 16.94 -4.55
CA LYS A 152 -2.92 17.33 -5.62
C LYS A 152 -2.75 16.48 -6.87
N ASN A 153 -1.53 16.16 -7.26
CA ASN A 153 -1.26 15.31 -8.42
C ASN A 153 -1.76 13.88 -8.21
N LEU A 154 -1.45 13.27 -7.07
CA LEU A 154 -1.88 11.92 -6.74
C LEU A 154 -3.40 11.82 -6.63
N GLU A 155 -4.05 12.77 -5.96
CA GLU A 155 -5.50 12.80 -5.82
C GLU A 155 -6.19 12.98 -7.19
N ARG A 156 -5.69 13.86 -8.05
CA ARG A 156 -6.18 14.06 -9.41
C ARG A 156 -6.12 12.78 -10.25
N LEU A 157 -5.08 11.96 -10.07
CA LEU A 157 -4.93 10.66 -10.71
C LEU A 157 -5.88 9.60 -10.14
N GLY A 158 -6.51 9.87 -8.99
CA GLY A 158 -7.37 8.92 -8.31
C GLY A 158 -6.62 7.95 -7.40
N VAL A 159 -5.42 8.30 -6.94
CA VAL A 159 -4.76 7.60 -5.83
C VAL A 159 -5.60 7.78 -4.58
N SER A 160 -5.74 6.72 -3.78
CA SER A 160 -6.67 6.72 -2.64
C SER A 160 -6.01 7.11 -1.33
N ALA A 161 -4.70 6.92 -1.22
CA ALA A 161 -3.95 7.26 -0.03
C ALA A 161 -2.46 7.48 -0.32
N ILE A 162 -1.81 8.22 0.55
CA ILE A 162 -0.37 8.42 0.56
C ILE A 162 0.20 7.97 1.91
N ALA A 163 1.28 7.18 1.89
CA ALA A 163 2.06 6.88 3.09
C ALA A 163 3.30 7.77 3.13
N ILE A 164 3.52 8.40 4.27
CA ILE A 164 4.69 9.27 4.53
C ILE A 164 5.37 8.75 5.78
N GLU A 165 6.69 8.47 5.70
CA GLU A 165 7.49 8.01 6.82
C GLU A 165 8.14 9.15 7.59
N ASP A 166 8.34 8.97 8.90
CA ASP A 166 8.98 9.94 9.78
C ASP A 166 10.52 9.81 9.82
N LYS A 167 11.11 9.29 8.74
CA LYS A 167 12.57 9.29 8.52
C LYS A 167 13.03 10.55 7.80
N ILE A 168 14.24 11.00 8.15
CA ILE A 168 14.96 12.10 7.48
C ILE A 168 16.40 11.66 7.19
N GLY A 169 17.12 12.47 6.39
CA GLY A 169 18.47 12.16 5.93
C GLY A 169 18.43 11.43 4.60
N LEU A 170 19.53 10.74 4.28
CA LEU A 170 19.62 9.93 3.08
C LEU A 170 18.69 8.72 3.22
N LYS A 171 17.84 8.54 2.21
CA LYS A 171 16.95 7.39 2.21
C LYS A 171 17.75 6.09 2.22
N SER A 172 17.41 5.24 3.17
CA SER A 172 17.85 3.85 3.26
C SER A 172 16.63 2.95 3.37
N ASN A 173 16.62 1.85 2.64
CA ASN A 173 15.54 0.88 2.73
C ASN A 173 15.41 0.37 4.17
N SER A 174 14.20 0.43 4.73
CA SER A 174 13.94 0.11 6.14
C SER A 174 14.17 -1.37 6.48
N LEU A 175 14.21 -2.26 5.48
CA LEU A 175 14.51 -3.67 5.67
C LEU A 175 16.01 -3.96 5.83
N PHE A 176 16.87 -3.02 5.48
CA PHE A 176 18.33 -3.19 5.69
C PHE A 176 18.69 -3.04 7.16
N LYS A 177 19.66 -3.84 7.60
CA LYS A 177 20.16 -3.82 9.01
C LYS A 177 20.79 -2.48 9.36
N ASP A 178 21.58 -1.93 8.43
CA ASP A 178 22.27 -0.65 8.63
C ASP A 178 21.33 0.52 8.33
N GLN A 179 20.99 1.26 9.37
CA GLN A 179 20.19 2.50 9.33
C GLN A 179 21.01 3.71 9.82
N SER A 180 22.34 3.61 9.86
CA SER A 180 23.23 4.64 10.42
C SER A 180 23.12 6.01 9.74
N ARG A 181 22.68 6.04 8.47
CA ARG A 181 22.50 7.27 7.69
C ARG A 181 21.10 7.89 7.79
N ALA A 182 20.17 7.21 8.43
CA ALA A 182 18.80 7.67 8.59
C ALA A 182 18.60 8.18 10.03
N ASN A 183 17.87 9.27 10.16
CA ASN A 183 17.42 9.78 11.45
C ASN A 183 15.90 9.87 11.47
N GLN A 184 15.32 9.84 12.66
CA GLN A 184 13.90 10.06 12.82
C GLN A 184 13.62 11.55 12.96
N ASP A 185 12.61 12.04 12.23
CA ASP A 185 12.18 13.43 12.34
C ASP A 185 11.60 13.72 13.74
N THR A 186 11.66 14.96 14.14
CA THR A 186 10.98 15.37 15.36
C THR A 186 9.47 15.22 15.21
N ILE A 187 8.78 14.86 16.29
CA ILE A 187 7.31 14.77 16.31
C ILE A 187 6.69 16.07 15.80
N LYS A 188 7.23 17.22 16.22
CA LYS A 188 6.74 18.56 15.83
C LYS A 188 6.81 18.77 14.31
N ASN A 189 7.96 18.48 13.69
CA ASN A 189 8.15 18.68 12.25
C ASN A 189 7.27 17.72 11.43
N PHE A 190 7.22 16.45 11.83
CA PHE A 190 6.41 15.48 11.13
C PHE A 190 4.90 15.76 11.27
N CYS A 191 4.42 16.18 12.44
CA CYS A 191 3.05 16.68 12.62
C CYS A 191 2.74 17.87 11.70
N ARG A 192 3.69 18.79 11.50
CA ARG A 192 3.54 19.91 10.55
C ARG A 192 3.37 19.35 9.12
N LYS A 193 4.18 18.36 8.72
CA LYS A 193 4.10 17.73 7.41
C LYS A 193 2.74 17.04 7.19
N ILE A 194 2.25 16.30 8.20
CA ILE A 194 0.91 15.71 8.16
C ILE A 194 -0.18 16.78 7.96
N LYS A 195 -0.13 17.87 8.70
CA LYS A 195 -1.09 18.98 8.56
C LYS A 195 -1.05 19.60 7.16
N ILE A 196 0.15 19.78 6.59
CA ILE A 196 0.31 20.25 5.20
C ILE A 196 -0.37 19.28 4.22
N ALA A 197 -0.15 17.98 4.39
CA ALA A 197 -0.76 16.97 3.54
C ALA A 197 -2.29 16.99 3.66
N CYS A 198 -2.83 17.04 4.88
CA CYS A 198 -4.27 17.12 5.14
C CYS A 198 -4.92 18.37 4.53
N ASN A 199 -4.25 19.52 4.63
CA ASN A 199 -4.76 20.78 4.08
C ASN A 199 -4.67 20.85 2.55
N ALA A 200 -3.78 20.07 1.94
CA ALA A 200 -3.58 20.08 0.49
C ALA A 200 -4.56 19.20 -0.26
N ARG A 201 -5.11 18.16 0.38
CA ARG A 201 -6.10 17.26 -0.24
C ARG A 201 -7.41 18.01 -0.51
N HIS A 202 -8.06 17.66 -1.60
CA HIS A 202 -9.37 18.20 -1.95
C HIS A 202 -10.49 17.41 -1.25
N SER A 203 -10.37 16.09 -1.20
CA SER A 203 -11.34 15.21 -0.57
C SER A 203 -10.81 14.59 0.72
N ASN A 204 -11.65 14.52 1.74
CA ASN A 204 -11.34 13.75 2.95
C ASN A 204 -11.23 12.24 2.69
N ASP A 205 -11.69 11.76 1.54
CA ASP A 205 -11.54 10.37 1.14
C ASP A 205 -10.13 10.02 0.66
N PHE A 206 -9.31 11.03 0.30
CA PHE A 206 -7.87 10.83 0.10
C PHE A 206 -7.19 10.70 1.46
N LEU A 207 -6.67 9.52 1.78
CA LEU A 207 -6.19 9.18 3.12
C LEU A 207 -4.71 9.50 3.31
N ILE A 208 -4.37 10.05 4.47
CA ILE A 208 -2.98 10.30 4.88
C ILE A 208 -2.57 9.21 5.88
N VAL A 209 -1.61 8.38 5.49
CA VAL A 209 -1.04 7.32 6.32
C VAL A 209 0.29 7.81 6.89
N ALA A 210 0.36 7.92 8.21
CA ALA A 210 1.61 8.24 8.89
C ALA A 210 2.37 6.94 9.19
N ARG A 211 3.54 6.77 8.57
CA ARG A 211 4.42 5.62 8.76
C ARG A 211 5.44 5.94 9.83
N ILE A 212 5.46 5.12 10.89
CA ILE A 212 6.31 5.27 12.05
C ILE A 212 7.49 4.30 11.93
N GLU A 213 8.70 4.83 11.92
CA GLU A 213 9.93 4.08 11.77
C GLU A 213 10.69 3.90 13.09
N SER A 214 10.02 4.07 14.25
CA SER A 214 10.65 3.98 15.57
C SER A 214 11.40 2.65 15.77
N PHE A 215 10.77 1.50 15.51
CA PHE A 215 11.40 0.20 15.66
C PHE A 215 12.52 -0.06 14.63
N ILE A 216 12.41 0.51 13.43
CA ILE A 216 13.46 0.43 12.42
C ILE A 216 14.72 1.16 12.88
N LEU A 217 14.54 2.31 13.53
CA LEU A 217 15.61 3.18 14.02
C LEU A 217 16.05 2.87 15.46
N GLY A 218 15.57 1.73 16.04
CA GLY A 218 15.97 1.27 17.36
C GLY A 218 15.35 2.03 18.53
N GLN A 219 14.28 2.77 18.28
CA GLN A 219 13.49 3.40 19.35
C GLN A 219 12.53 2.40 19.99
N ASP A 220 12.05 2.74 21.17
CA ASP A 220 11.18 1.87 21.96
C ASP A 220 9.69 2.01 21.63
N LEU A 221 8.89 1.15 22.27
CA LEU A 221 7.44 1.15 22.16
C LEU A 221 6.79 2.47 22.62
N ASN A 222 7.37 3.14 23.61
CA ASN A 222 6.80 4.38 24.14
C ASN A 222 6.99 5.53 23.13
N ASP A 223 8.14 5.59 22.44
CA ASP A 223 8.35 6.55 21.34
C ASP A 223 7.36 6.28 20.22
N ALA A 224 7.18 5.03 19.78
CA ALA A 224 6.22 4.68 18.75
C ALA A 224 4.79 5.09 19.10
N LEU A 225 4.34 4.83 20.34
CA LEU A 225 3.01 5.22 20.82
C LEU A 225 2.83 6.75 20.89
N LYS A 226 3.83 7.45 21.41
CA LYS A 226 3.83 8.92 21.48
C LYS A 226 3.72 9.54 20.08
N ARG A 227 4.43 8.98 19.08
CA ARG A 227 4.34 9.41 17.69
C ARG A 227 2.96 9.14 17.13
N ALA A 228 2.44 7.92 17.28
CA ALA A 228 1.13 7.55 16.77
C ALA A 228 0.02 8.50 17.26
N GLU A 229 0.00 8.82 18.56
CA GLU A 229 -0.96 9.74 19.13
C GLU A 229 -0.84 11.15 18.57
N ASN A 230 0.39 11.67 18.45
CA ASN A 230 0.60 13.02 17.94
C ASN A 230 0.28 13.11 16.44
N PHE A 231 0.62 12.08 15.66
CA PHE A 231 0.33 12.02 14.23
C PHE A 231 -1.17 11.90 13.97
N SER A 232 -1.88 11.13 14.79
CA SER A 232 -3.35 11.06 14.76
C SER A 232 -4.01 12.41 15.08
N LYS A 233 -3.52 13.11 16.11
CA LYS A 233 -3.96 14.48 16.45
C LYS A 233 -3.66 15.48 15.33
N ALA A 234 -2.57 15.27 14.58
CA ALA A 234 -2.20 16.15 13.48
C ALA A 234 -3.07 15.93 12.23
N GLY A 235 -3.87 14.84 12.17
CA GLY A 235 -4.82 14.59 11.11
C GLY A 235 -4.53 13.32 10.27
N ALA A 236 -3.55 12.49 10.65
CA ALA A 236 -3.35 11.21 9.99
C ALA A 236 -4.62 10.35 10.07
N ASP A 237 -5.01 9.76 8.94
CA ASP A 237 -6.18 8.89 8.85
C ASP A 237 -5.87 7.46 9.27
N LEU A 238 -4.65 6.98 8.99
CA LEU A 238 -4.14 5.66 9.39
C LEU A 238 -2.73 5.78 9.96
N ILE A 239 -2.36 4.79 10.76
CA ILE A 239 -1.00 4.63 11.29
C ILE A 239 -0.40 3.34 10.73
N LEU A 240 0.73 3.44 10.04
CA LEU A 240 1.55 2.31 9.64
C LEU A 240 2.71 2.20 10.64
N ILE A 241 2.77 1.07 11.34
CA ILE A 241 3.90 0.74 12.22
C ILE A 241 4.79 -0.28 11.53
N HIS A 242 6.07 0.02 11.40
CA HIS A 242 7.02 -0.82 10.70
C HIS A 242 8.01 -1.47 11.68
N SER A 243 8.38 -2.73 11.42
CA SER A 243 9.37 -3.47 12.20
C SER A 243 10.27 -4.26 11.26
N LYS A 244 11.54 -4.42 11.64
CA LYS A 244 12.54 -5.19 10.89
C LYS A 244 12.88 -6.55 11.52
N ILE A 245 12.28 -6.89 12.66
CA ILE A 245 12.48 -8.20 13.27
C ILE A 245 11.59 -9.25 12.62
N ASP A 246 11.97 -10.50 12.71
CA ASP A 246 11.32 -11.65 12.05
C ASP A 246 10.05 -12.14 12.78
N THR A 247 9.69 -11.49 13.88
CA THR A 247 8.48 -11.80 14.66
C THR A 247 7.57 -10.59 14.77
N PRO A 248 6.22 -10.78 14.86
CA PRO A 248 5.28 -9.67 14.98
C PRO A 248 5.18 -9.06 16.39
N LYS A 249 6.06 -9.44 17.33
CA LYS A 249 5.96 -9.08 18.75
C LYS A 249 5.87 -7.56 18.98
N GLU A 250 6.73 -6.79 18.33
CA GLU A 250 6.76 -5.34 18.50
C GLU A 250 5.48 -4.69 18.00
N ILE A 251 5.04 -5.04 16.80
CA ILE A 251 3.82 -4.46 16.21
C ILE A 251 2.57 -4.90 16.97
N PHE A 252 2.51 -6.12 17.49
CA PHE A 252 1.38 -6.58 18.30
C PHE A 252 1.33 -5.88 19.66
N ALA A 253 2.48 -5.68 20.31
CA ALA A 253 2.57 -4.91 21.55
C ALA A 253 2.13 -3.46 21.34
N PHE A 254 2.54 -2.86 20.21
CA PHE A 254 2.11 -1.52 19.81
C PHE A 254 0.59 -1.48 19.57
N ALA A 255 0.05 -2.35 18.75
CA ALA A 255 -1.37 -2.38 18.40
C ALA A 255 -2.25 -2.54 19.64
N LYS A 256 -1.90 -3.47 20.56
CA LYS A 256 -2.60 -3.70 21.82
C LYS A 256 -2.69 -2.45 22.71
N LYS A 257 -1.58 -1.67 22.79
CA LYS A 257 -1.56 -0.44 23.58
C LYS A 257 -2.23 0.72 22.86
N PHE A 258 -1.97 0.91 21.56
CA PHE A 258 -2.52 2.01 20.79
C PHE A 258 -4.04 1.92 20.63
N LYS A 259 -4.61 0.72 20.56
CA LYS A 259 -6.08 0.49 20.54
C LYS A 259 -6.81 1.11 21.74
N LYS A 260 -6.12 1.31 22.87
CA LYS A 260 -6.68 1.96 24.08
C LYS A 260 -6.59 3.47 24.04
N SER A 261 -5.90 4.05 23.08
CA SER A 261 -5.76 5.48 22.96
C SER A 261 -7.04 6.12 22.44
N LYS A 262 -7.44 7.25 23.00
CA LYS A 262 -8.54 8.07 22.46
C LYS A 262 -8.24 8.65 21.06
N TYR A 263 -7.01 8.54 20.61
CA TYR A 263 -6.54 8.97 19.29
C TYR A 263 -6.31 7.79 18.34
N TYR A 264 -6.86 6.63 18.68
CA TYR A 264 -6.74 5.45 17.84
C TYR A 264 -7.15 5.73 16.39
N LYS A 265 -6.39 5.17 15.46
CA LYS A 265 -6.65 5.17 14.02
C LYS A 265 -6.44 3.76 13.48
N PRO A 266 -7.08 3.38 12.37
CA PRO A 266 -6.83 2.09 11.73
C PRO A 266 -5.35 1.84 11.49
N LEU A 267 -4.91 0.59 11.68
CA LEU A 267 -3.51 0.19 11.62
C LEU A 267 -3.19 -0.51 10.30
N VAL A 268 -2.01 -0.19 9.76
CA VAL A 268 -1.43 -0.82 8.57
C VAL A 268 -0.22 -1.62 8.97
N ALA A 269 -0.13 -2.88 8.50
CA ALA A 269 1.03 -3.76 8.65
C ALA A 269 1.70 -4.03 7.29
N VAL A 270 3.03 -4.18 7.30
CA VAL A 270 3.83 -4.61 6.14
C VAL A 270 4.63 -5.84 6.57
N PRO A 271 4.08 -7.07 6.45
CA PRO A 271 4.63 -8.28 7.06
C PRO A 271 5.82 -8.90 6.28
N SER A 272 6.62 -8.09 5.59
CA SER A 272 7.75 -8.59 4.79
C SER A 272 8.80 -9.32 5.61
N THR A 273 9.12 -8.84 6.81
CA THR A 273 10.14 -9.44 7.70
C THR A 273 9.59 -10.52 8.61
N TYR A 274 8.31 -10.44 8.98
CA TYR A 274 7.60 -11.40 9.83
C TYR A 274 6.51 -12.15 9.03
N SER A 275 6.87 -12.65 7.87
CA SER A 275 5.97 -13.28 6.88
C SER A 275 5.30 -14.57 7.35
N SER A 276 5.73 -15.15 8.48
CA SER A 276 5.06 -16.29 9.11
C SER A 276 3.74 -15.95 9.80
N VAL A 277 3.45 -14.65 10.03
CA VAL A 277 2.21 -14.20 10.67
C VAL A 277 1.01 -14.49 9.77
N LYS A 278 -0.05 -15.02 10.39
CA LYS A 278 -1.32 -15.26 9.69
C LYS A 278 -2.19 -14.01 9.70
N GLU A 279 -3.02 -13.89 8.68
CA GLU A 279 -3.98 -12.78 8.56
C GLU A 279 -4.91 -12.68 9.78
N GLU A 280 -5.36 -13.84 10.29
CA GLU A 280 -6.23 -13.90 11.47
C GLU A 280 -5.57 -13.33 12.73
N GLU A 281 -4.23 -13.48 12.84
CA GLU A 281 -3.44 -12.92 13.94
C GLU A 281 -3.33 -11.39 13.81
N LEU A 282 -3.17 -10.86 12.58
CA LEU A 282 -3.20 -9.42 12.34
C LEU A 282 -4.56 -8.83 12.68
N ILE A 283 -5.65 -9.44 12.21
CA ILE A 283 -7.02 -9.00 12.50
C ILE A 283 -7.28 -8.99 14.02
N SER A 284 -6.95 -10.09 14.72
CA SER A 284 -7.17 -10.19 16.17
C SER A 284 -6.34 -9.19 16.97
N SER A 285 -5.17 -8.83 16.46
CA SER A 285 -4.31 -7.80 17.07
C SER A 285 -4.75 -6.38 16.77
N GLY A 286 -5.74 -6.18 15.86
CA GLY A 286 -6.32 -4.87 15.56
C GLY A 286 -5.77 -4.18 14.32
N PHE A 287 -5.11 -4.91 13.42
CA PHE A 287 -4.73 -4.38 12.11
C PHE A 287 -5.91 -4.41 11.14
N ASN A 288 -5.97 -3.40 10.29
CA ASN A 288 -7.04 -3.17 9.32
C ASN A 288 -6.57 -3.25 7.86
N VAL A 289 -5.27 -3.14 7.64
CA VAL A 289 -4.63 -3.17 6.32
C VAL A 289 -3.33 -3.97 6.39
#